data_186a9a36050f275f35def85dea6389ef
#
_entry.id   186a9a36050f275f35def85dea6389ef
#
_cell.length_a   1.000
_cell.length_b   1.000
_cell.length_c   1.000
_cell.angle_alpha   90.00
_cell.angle_beta   90.00
_cell.angle_gamma   90.00
#
_symmetry.space_group_name_H-M   'P 1'
#
loop_
_entity.id
_entity.type
_entity.pdbx_description
1 polymer ?
#
loop_
_entity_poly.entity_id
_entity_poly.type
_entity_poly.pdbx_seq_one_letter_code
_entity_poly.pdbx_strand_id
1 'polypeptide(L)'
;MSKLIDEPLIYVTTSNIHGKGLFARKRIKAGTLIGQIEARPTDTDGPYVLWLTQRKAVEVQCQLKYINHSDEPNAIYYDTLEVIALRDIKRDEEITHNYDSE
;
A
#
# COMPACT_ATOMS: atom_id res chain seq x y z
N MET A 1 1.79 27.48 -3.01
CA MET A 1 1.64 26.97 -2.83
C MET A 1 1.09 26.27 -2.65
N SER A 2 1.08 25.92 -2.74
CA SER A 2 0.61 25.25 -2.48
C SER A 2 0.49 24.41 -2.20
N LYS A 3 0.65 24.15 -2.30
CA LYS A 3 0.61 23.39 -1.95
C LYS A 3 0.43 22.81 -1.33
N LEU A 4 0.99 22.77 -1.82
CA LEU A 4 0.99 22.23 -0.80
C LEU A 4 -0.08 21.66 -0.17
N ILE A 5 -0.67 21.70 -0.14
CA ILE A 5 -1.72 21.33 0.48
C ILE A 5 -2.55 20.35 -0.13
N ASP A 6 -2.02 19.55 -0.95
CA ASP A 6 -2.70 18.41 -1.49
C ASP A 6 -2.94 17.47 -0.36
N GLU A 7 -4.20 17.22 -0.04
CA GLU A 7 -4.50 16.18 0.92
C GLU A 7 -3.99 14.87 0.40
N PRO A 8 -3.44 14.05 1.28
CA PRO A 8 -3.00 12.74 0.83
C PRO A 8 -4.18 11.94 0.31
N LEU A 9 -3.91 11.03 -0.63
CA LEU A 9 -4.94 10.15 -1.19
C LEU A 9 -5.42 9.12 -0.18
N ILE A 10 -4.68 8.92 0.91
CA ILE A 10 -4.86 7.79 1.82
C ILE A 10 -4.86 8.26 3.27
N TYR A 11 -5.46 7.44 4.12
CA TYR A 11 -5.40 7.63 5.57
C TYR A 11 -5.42 6.25 6.25
N VAL A 12 -5.01 6.21 7.52
CA VAL A 12 -4.91 4.98 8.29
C VAL A 12 -5.98 4.99 9.38
N THR A 13 -6.71 3.89 9.49
CA THR A 13 -7.69 3.72 10.57
C THR A 13 -7.87 2.23 10.85
N THR A 14 -8.73 1.90 11.81
CA THR A 14 -9.02 0.51 12.15
C THR A 14 -9.60 -0.24 10.96
N SER A 15 -9.07 -1.42 10.69
CA SER A 15 -9.48 -2.25 9.57
C SER A 15 -10.42 -3.36 10.03
N ASN A 16 -11.34 -3.77 9.16
CA ASN A 16 -12.16 -4.95 9.39
C ASN A 16 -11.41 -6.23 9.06
N ILE A 17 -10.27 -6.13 8.40
CA ILE A 17 -9.47 -7.29 8.02
C ILE A 17 -8.49 -7.64 9.13
N HIS A 18 -7.68 -6.68 9.55
CA HIS A 18 -6.66 -6.91 10.57
C HIS A 18 -6.12 -5.58 11.07
N GLY A 19 -6.15 -5.39 12.39
CA GLY A 19 -5.54 -4.24 13.03
C GLY A 19 -5.88 -2.91 12.37
N LYS A 20 -4.84 -2.19 11.96
CA LYS A 20 -4.99 -0.95 11.20
C LYS A 20 -4.93 -1.26 9.72
N GLY A 21 -5.59 -0.44 8.92
CA GLY A 21 -5.58 -0.57 7.48
C GLY A 21 -5.38 0.77 6.81
N LEU A 22 -5.13 0.74 5.52
CA LEU A 22 -4.96 1.90 4.69
C LEU A 22 -6.22 2.10 3.88
N PHE A 23 -6.75 3.31 3.86
CA PHE A 23 -8.05 3.60 3.23
C PHE A 23 -7.91 4.76 2.26
N ALA A 24 -8.77 4.76 1.24
CA ALA A 24 -8.81 5.85 0.28
C ALA A 24 -9.51 7.06 0.89
N ARG A 25 -8.86 8.22 0.87
CA ARG A 25 -9.46 9.46 1.37
C ARG A 25 -10.46 10.02 0.39
N LYS A 26 -10.28 9.70 -0.88
CA LYS A 26 -11.19 10.08 -1.95
C LYS A 26 -11.10 9.03 -3.03
N ARG A 27 -11.98 9.12 -4.03
CA ARG A 27 -11.98 8.14 -5.11
C ARG A 27 -10.61 8.12 -5.81
N ILE A 28 -10.08 6.93 -6.04
CA ILE A 28 -8.83 6.73 -6.75
C ILE A 28 -9.13 5.92 -8.00
N LYS A 29 -8.76 6.44 -9.15
CA LYS A 29 -9.02 5.76 -10.41
C LYS A 29 -8.00 4.67 -10.66
N ALA A 30 -8.41 3.62 -11.37
CA ALA A 30 -7.53 2.55 -11.80
C ALA A 30 -6.30 3.14 -12.49
N GLY A 31 -5.12 2.59 -12.21
CA GLY A 31 -3.88 3.05 -12.80
C GLY A 31 -3.21 4.21 -12.07
N THR A 32 -3.88 4.77 -11.06
CA THR A 32 -3.31 5.91 -10.31
C THR A 32 -2.20 5.43 -9.41
N LEU A 33 -1.10 6.18 -9.36
CA LEU A 33 -0.04 5.96 -8.38
C LEU A 33 -0.56 6.37 -7.01
N ILE A 34 -0.73 5.39 -6.12
CA ILE A 34 -1.21 5.64 -4.76
C ILE A 34 -0.08 6.20 -3.92
N GLY A 35 1.12 5.68 -4.10
CA GLY A 35 2.27 6.16 -3.36
C GLY A 35 3.53 5.40 -3.69
N GLN A 36 4.62 5.91 -3.17
CA GLN A 36 5.94 5.30 -3.30
C GLN A 36 6.30 4.75 -1.92
N ILE A 37 6.59 3.46 -1.84
CA ILE A 37 6.95 2.85 -0.57
C ILE A 37 8.32 3.36 -0.15
N GLU A 38 8.39 3.89 1.06
CA GLU A 38 9.66 4.25 1.69
C GLU A 38 10.06 3.06 2.54
N ALA A 39 11.20 2.47 2.22
CA ALA A 39 11.62 1.24 2.84
C ALA A 39 13.14 1.18 2.89
N ARG A 40 13.65 0.27 3.72
CA ARG A 40 15.09 0.03 3.76
C ARG A 40 15.34 -1.48 3.62
N PRO A 41 16.50 -1.85 3.07
CA PRO A 41 16.82 -3.26 2.90
C PRO A 41 16.88 -3.99 4.24
N THR A 42 16.44 -5.23 4.23
CA THR A 42 16.56 -6.10 5.38
C THR A 42 16.81 -7.52 4.89
N ASP A 43 17.39 -8.36 5.74
CA ASP A 43 17.59 -9.77 5.42
C ASP A 43 16.80 -10.67 6.37
N THR A 44 15.96 -10.05 7.21
CA THR A 44 15.13 -10.79 8.16
C THR A 44 13.66 -10.51 7.89
N ASP A 45 12.84 -11.51 8.11
CA ASP A 45 11.40 -11.36 7.94
C ASP A 45 10.81 -10.59 9.12
N GLY A 46 9.63 -10.02 8.93
CA GLY A 46 8.95 -9.27 9.97
C GLY A 46 7.60 -8.78 9.50
N PRO A 47 6.84 -8.11 10.40
CA PRO A 47 5.45 -7.74 10.11
C PRO A 47 5.28 -6.73 8.97
N TYR A 48 6.30 -5.93 8.70
CA TYR A 48 6.20 -4.90 7.65
C TYR A 48 7.27 -5.10 6.57
N VAL A 49 7.68 -6.36 6.38
CA VAL A 49 8.71 -6.70 5.41
C VAL A 49 8.06 -7.22 4.14
N LEU A 50 8.51 -6.70 3.00
CA LEU A 50 8.10 -7.17 1.68
C LEU A 50 9.26 -7.89 1.05
N TRP A 51 9.02 -9.09 0.56
CA TRP A 51 10.01 -9.86 -0.18
C TRP A 51 9.82 -9.59 -1.66
N LEU A 52 10.76 -8.84 -2.24
CA LEU A 52 10.73 -8.50 -3.66
C LEU A 52 11.21 -9.66 -4.51
N THR A 53 12.15 -10.43 -3.99
CA THR A 53 12.61 -11.69 -4.58
C THR A 53 12.91 -12.63 -3.42
N GLN A 54 13.33 -13.84 -3.71
CA GLN A 54 13.68 -14.81 -2.67
C GLN A 54 14.87 -14.35 -1.81
N ARG A 55 15.64 -13.38 -2.30
CA ARG A 55 16.85 -12.92 -1.63
C ARG A 55 16.84 -11.46 -1.27
N LYS A 56 15.81 -10.73 -1.71
CA LYS A 56 15.77 -9.28 -1.51
C LYS A 56 14.49 -8.90 -0.80
N ALA A 57 14.64 -8.38 0.40
CA ALA A 57 13.51 -7.90 1.19
C ALA A 57 13.75 -6.47 1.64
N VAL A 58 12.67 -5.76 1.87
CA VAL A 58 12.72 -4.41 2.39
C VAL A 58 11.71 -4.27 3.51
N GLU A 59 12.06 -3.50 4.53
CA GLU A 59 11.15 -3.18 5.62
C GLU A 59 10.48 -1.85 5.31
N VAL A 60 9.15 -1.85 5.25
CA VAL A 60 8.38 -0.66 4.87
C VAL A 60 8.34 0.31 6.04
N GLN A 61 8.68 1.58 5.77
CA GLN A 61 8.85 2.60 6.80
C GLN A 61 7.75 3.66 6.79
N CYS A 62 6.83 3.62 5.83
CA CYS A 62 5.80 4.65 5.68
C CYS A 62 4.40 4.07 5.93
N GLN A 63 3.37 4.91 5.78
CA GLN A 63 1.98 4.49 6.02
C GLN A 63 1.56 3.31 5.14
N LEU A 64 2.21 3.11 3.99
CA LEU A 64 1.89 2.00 3.11
C LEU A 64 2.13 0.64 3.76
N LYS A 65 2.83 0.61 4.90
CA LYS A 65 3.00 -0.65 5.66
C LYS A 65 1.68 -1.21 6.20
N TYR A 66 0.62 -0.40 6.23
CA TYR A 66 -0.67 -0.83 6.74
C TYR A 66 -1.60 -1.43 5.68
N ILE A 67 -1.12 -1.60 4.44
CA ILE A 67 -1.92 -2.28 3.41
C ILE A 67 -2.13 -3.73 3.81
N ASN A 68 -3.38 -4.13 3.97
CA ASN A 68 -3.72 -5.50 4.35
C ASN A 68 -3.87 -6.39 3.12
N HIS A 69 -3.84 -7.70 3.37
CA HIS A 69 -3.97 -8.71 2.32
C HIS A 69 -5.43 -8.92 1.94
N SER A 70 -5.67 -9.16 0.66
CA SER A 70 -6.96 -9.63 0.15
C SER A 70 -6.72 -10.51 -1.07
N ASP A 71 -7.55 -11.53 -1.22
CA ASP A 71 -7.51 -12.37 -2.42
C ASP A 71 -8.12 -11.64 -3.62
N GLU A 72 -8.85 -10.56 -3.36
CA GLU A 72 -9.43 -9.70 -4.40
C GLU A 72 -8.91 -8.29 -4.21
N PRO A 73 -7.60 -8.06 -4.46
CA PRO A 73 -6.98 -6.79 -4.13
C PRO A 73 -7.41 -5.67 -5.06
N ASN A 74 -7.32 -4.43 -4.58
CA ASN A 74 -7.56 -3.26 -5.41
C ASN A 74 -6.29 -2.48 -5.70
N ALA A 75 -5.14 -2.96 -5.23
CA ALA A 75 -3.85 -2.31 -5.48
C ALA A 75 -2.77 -3.35 -5.69
N ILE A 76 -1.68 -2.92 -6.29
CA ILE A 76 -0.51 -3.76 -6.51
C ILE A 76 0.74 -2.91 -6.28
N TYR A 77 1.78 -3.53 -5.75
CA TYR A 77 3.08 -2.88 -5.70
C TYR A 77 4.04 -3.58 -6.65
N TYR A 78 4.97 -2.81 -7.16
CA TYR A 78 6.00 -3.32 -8.06
C TYR A 78 7.34 -3.35 -7.33
N ASP A 79 8.33 -4.03 -7.90
CA ASP A 79 9.67 -4.08 -7.31
C ASP A 79 10.36 -2.70 -7.33
N THR A 80 9.80 -1.73 -8.03
CA THR A 80 10.20 -0.34 -7.94
C THR A 80 9.66 0.33 -6.68
N LEU A 81 8.83 -0.38 -5.89
CA LEU A 81 8.19 0.09 -4.67
C LEU A 81 7.09 1.12 -4.91
N GLU A 82 6.60 1.19 -6.14
CA GLU A 82 5.42 1.98 -6.46
C GLU A 82 4.16 1.17 -6.20
N VAL A 83 3.15 1.81 -5.62
CA VAL A 83 1.85 1.18 -5.36
C VAL A 83 0.82 1.81 -6.27
N ILE A 84 0.19 0.98 -7.10
CA ILE A 84 -0.70 1.43 -8.17
C ILE A 84 -2.10 0.83 -7.93
N ALA A 85 -3.14 1.61 -8.18
CA ALA A 85 -4.51 1.11 -8.11
C ALA A 85 -4.79 0.17 -9.27
N LEU A 86 -5.25 -1.06 -8.97
CA LEU A 86 -5.60 -2.05 -10.00
C LEU A 86 -6.96 -1.76 -10.62
N ARG A 87 -7.86 -1.15 -9.84
CA ARG A 87 -9.18 -0.77 -10.28
C ARG A 87 -9.58 0.51 -9.57
N ASP A 88 -10.75 1.05 -9.91
CA ASP A 88 -11.24 2.21 -9.19
C ASP A 88 -11.49 1.84 -7.73
N ILE A 89 -11.03 2.70 -6.82
CA ILE A 89 -11.19 2.53 -5.39
C ILE A 89 -12.09 3.66 -4.91
N LYS A 90 -13.15 3.30 -4.21
CA LYS A 90 -14.10 4.29 -3.72
C LYS A 90 -13.56 4.99 -2.48
N ARG A 91 -14.06 6.21 -2.24
CA ARG A 91 -13.76 6.90 -1.00
C ARG A 91 -14.09 6.02 0.19
N ASP A 92 -13.19 5.97 1.17
CA ASP A 92 -13.29 5.19 2.40
C ASP A 92 -13.25 3.68 2.19
N GLU A 93 -12.94 3.23 0.99
CA GLU A 93 -12.71 1.80 0.73
C GLU A 93 -11.30 1.44 1.21
N GLU A 94 -11.16 0.29 1.84
CA GLU A 94 -9.83 -0.16 2.28
C GLU A 94 -8.98 -0.56 1.09
N ILE A 95 -7.71 -0.14 1.11
CA ILE A 95 -6.74 -0.46 0.07
C ILE A 95 -6.03 -1.76 0.46
N THR A 96 -6.06 -2.73 -0.44
CA THR A 96 -5.52 -4.06 -0.18
C THR A 96 -4.68 -4.53 -1.36
N HIS A 97 -3.77 -5.45 -1.08
CA HIS A 97 -3.10 -6.14 -2.16
C HIS A 97 -2.89 -7.60 -1.78
N ASN A 98 -2.53 -8.43 -2.76
CA ASN A 98 -2.34 -9.85 -2.54
C ASN A 98 -0.86 -10.13 -2.33
N TYR A 99 -0.47 -10.40 -1.08
CA TYR A 99 0.92 -10.67 -0.72
C TYR A 99 1.45 -11.97 -1.34
N ASP A 100 0.54 -12.86 -1.73
CA ASP A 100 0.90 -14.14 -2.33
C ASP A 100 0.96 -14.08 -3.85
N SER A 101 0.67 -12.91 -4.43
CA SER A 101 0.68 -12.73 -5.87
C SER A 101 2.12 -12.68 -6.39
N GLU A 102 2.31 -13.34 -7.51
CA GLU A 102 3.62 -13.34 -8.17
C GLU A 102 3.70 -12.28 -9.24
#